data_a8f14e6b7c217979e700095bbf8e6bfa
#
_entry.id   a8f14e6b7c217979e700095bbf8e6bfa
#
_cell.length_a   1.000
_cell.length_b   1.000
_cell.length_c   1.000
_cell.angle_alpha   90.00
_cell.angle_beta   90.00
_cell.angle_gamma   90.00
#
_symmetry.space_group_name_H-M   'P 1'
#
loop_
_entity.id
_entity.type
_entity.pdbx_description
1 polymer ?
#
loop_
_entity_poly.entity_id
_entity_poly.type
_entity_poly.pdbx_seq_one_letter_code
_entity_poly.pdbx_strand_id
1 'polypeptide(L)'
;MAGVTIEGVVEHGRRLGRELGFPTANMAVPDSVTAADGVYYSRAEVDGTLYDAMSNLGSNPSVGGAVRHLETHIFGFGGSLYGRTLRVELVRKIRDERRFATIGELRAQIARDKEYILELKDNTMYLDLTMPYKVADMSLAEWGRKEIEIAEHEMPGLMAVRRKYGPQKPLEGVRVMGSLHMTIQTAVLIETLVELGADVRWCSCNIFSTQDHAAAAIAAAGVPVFAWKGETLPEYWWCTAMALSFPGGKGPQLIVDDGLSLIHI
;
A
#
# COMPACT_ATOMS: atom_id res chain seq x y z
N MET A 1 9.95 2.95 -4.07
CA MET A 1 10.77 2.84 -5.31
C MET A 1 9.79 2.73 -6.47
N ALA A 2 9.96 3.51 -7.53
CA ALA A 2 9.13 3.38 -8.73
C ALA A 2 9.37 1.97 -9.33
N GLY A 3 8.28 1.23 -9.60
CA GLY A 3 8.35 -0.08 -10.20
C GLY A 3 8.95 -0.01 -11.60
N VAL A 4 9.68 -1.05 -12.01
CA VAL A 4 10.20 -1.16 -13.39
C VAL A 4 9.05 -1.56 -14.30
N THR A 5 8.73 -0.72 -15.28
CA THR A 5 7.69 -1.01 -16.28
C THR A 5 8.33 -1.56 -17.55
N ILE A 6 7.77 -2.67 -18.05
CA ILE A 6 8.16 -3.34 -19.30
C ILE A 6 6.96 -3.34 -20.23
N GLU A 7 7.16 -2.88 -21.45
CA GLU A 7 6.12 -2.85 -22.48
C GLU A 7 6.63 -3.59 -23.72
N GLY A 8 5.81 -4.47 -24.28
CA GLY A 8 6.18 -5.25 -25.44
C GLY A 8 4.99 -5.94 -26.09
N VAL A 9 5.22 -6.49 -27.28
CA VAL A 9 4.21 -7.30 -27.99
C VAL A 9 4.24 -8.72 -27.44
N VAL A 10 3.06 -9.29 -27.16
CA VAL A 10 2.94 -10.64 -26.68
C VAL A 10 3.19 -11.64 -27.80
N GLU A 11 4.19 -12.49 -27.62
CA GLU A 11 4.64 -13.51 -28.56
C GLU A 11 4.23 -14.93 -28.13
N HIS A 12 4.37 -15.86 -29.06
CA HIS A 12 4.16 -17.29 -28.76
C HIS A 12 5.37 -17.86 -28.01
N GLY A 13 5.19 -18.24 -26.74
CA GLY A 13 6.17 -19.00 -25.97
C GLY A 13 6.05 -20.52 -26.13
N ARG A 14 6.76 -21.27 -25.31
CA ARG A 14 6.78 -22.76 -25.28
C ARG A 14 5.46 -23.39 -24.81
N ARG A 15 4.46 -22.62 -24.39
CA ARG A 15 3.14 -23.05 -23.91
C ARG A 15 3.16 -23.93 -22.65
N LEU A 16 4.31 -24.13 -22.00
CA LEU A 16 4.44 -24.96 -20.80
C LEU A 16 3.54 -24.47 -19.67
N GLY A 17 3.43 -23.15 -19.48
CA GLY A 17 2.54 -22.55 -18.47
C GLY A 17 1.07 -22.96 -18.66
N ARG A 18 0.58 -23.08 -19.90
CA ARG A 18 -0.79 -23.54 -20.18
C ARG A 18 -1.02 -25.00 -19.75
N GLU A 19 -0.04 -25.87 -19.98
CA GLU A 19 -0.09 -27.31 -19.58
C GLU A 19 -0.10 -27.44 -18.05
N LEU A 20 0.59 -26.53 -17.37
CA LEU A 20 0.66 -26.50 -15.91
C LEU A 20 -0.58 -25.85 -15.25
N GLY A 21 -1.49 -25.24 -16.03
CA GLY A 21 -2.65 -24.50 -15.52
C GLY A 21 -2.38 -23.02 -15.20
N PHE A 22 -1.21 -22.51 -15.62
CA PHE A 22 -0.79 -21.11 -15.45
C PHE A 22 -0.41 -20.48 -16.79
N PRO A 23 -1.38 -20.20 -17.68
CA PRO A 23 -1.07 -19.61 -18.99
C PRO A 23 -0.33 -18.27 -18.83
N THR A 24 0.73 -18.07 -19.63
CA THR A 24 1.57 -16.88 -19.59
C THR A 24 1.56 -16.12 -20.91
N ALA A 25 1.57 -14.78 -20.80
CA ALA A 25 1.94 -13.88 -21.89
C ALA A 25 3.48 -13.74 -21.91
N ASN A 26 4.08 -13.95 -23.08
CA ASN A 26 5.54 -13.90 -23.25
C ASN A 26 5.92 -12.65 -24.03
N MET A 27 6.92 -11.91 -23.56
CA MET A 27 7.44 -10.70 -24.21
C MET A 27 8.97 -10.70 -24.19
N ALA A 28 9.60 -10.20 -25.25
CA ALA A 28 11.00 -9.86 -25.22
C ALA A 28 11.22 -8.66 -24.31
N VAL A 29 12.33 -8.65 -23.58
CA VAL A 29 12.67 -7.58 -22.64
C VAL A 29 13.75 -6.69 -23.25
N PRO A 30 13.56 -5.37 -23.34
CA PRO A 30 14.58 -4.45 -23.83
C PRO A 30 15.86 -4.47 -22.97
N ASP A 31 17.02 -4.29 -23.59
CA ASP A 31 18.32 -4.27 -22.90
C ASP A 31 18.44 -3.15 -21.86
N SER A 32 17.63 -2.10 -22.00
CA SER A 32 17.55 -1.00 -21.03
C SER A 32 16.97 -1.37 -19.67
N VAL A 33 16.32 -2.55 -19.55
CA VAL A 33 15.72 -3.03 -18.30
C VAL A 33 16.80 -3.61 -17.40
N THR A 34 17.08 -2.94 -16.29
CA THR A 34 18.12 -3.33 -15.31
C THR A 34 17.62 -4.19 -14.16
N ALA A 35 16.33 -4.54 -14.13
CA ALA A 35 15.78 -5.41 -13.11
C ALA A 35 16.50 -6.79 -13.10
N ALA A 36 16.78 -7.33 -11.93
CA ALA A 36 17.43 -8.64 -11.78
C ALA A 36 16.48 -9.78 -12.22
N ASP A 37 17.01 -10.86 -12.76
CA ASP A 37 16.23 -12.05 -13.10
C ASP A 37 15.58 -12.67 -11.85
N GLY A 38 14.39 -13.25 -12.01
CA GLY A 38 13.62 -13.84 -10.93
C GLY A 38 12.12 -13.79 -11.13
N VAL A 39 11.38 -14.25 -10.13
CA VAL A 39 9.91 -14.22 -10.09
C VAL A 39 9.46 -12.98 -9.34
N TYR A 40 8.48 -12.29 -9.91
CA TYR A 40 7.94 -11.03 -9.41
C TYR A 40 6.44 -11.09 -9.20
N TYR A 41 5.95 -10.47 -8.15
CA TYR A 41 4.63 -9.88 -8.15
C TYR A 41 4.65 -8.71 -9.13
N SER A 42 3.69 -8.66 -10.03
CA SER A 42 3.60 -7.66 -11.08
C SER A 42 2.14 -7.24 -11.32
N ARG A 43 1.98 -6.15 -12.06
CA ARG A 43 0.68 -5.67 -12.54
C ARG A 43 0.71 -5.58 -14.05
N ALA A 44 -0.33 -6.10 -14.68
CA ALA A 44 -0.49 -6.09 -16.12
C ALA A 44 -1.69 -5.21 -16.52
N GLU A 45 -1.48 -4.26 -17.40
CA GLU A 45 -2.54 -3.42 -17.95
C GLU A 45 -3.06 -4.01 -19.27
N VAL A 46 -4.34 -4.38 -19.29
CA VAL A 46 -5.04 -4.92 -20.47
C VAL A 46 -6.28 -4.06 -20.73
N ASP A 47 -6.34 -3.40 -21.88
CA ASP A 47 -7.47 -2.54 -22.29
C ASP A 47 -7.83 -1.48 -21.24
N GLY A 48 -6.83 -0.88 -20.60
CA GLY A 48 -7.01 0.12 -19.54
C GLY A 48 -7.44 -0.46 -18.18
N THR A 49 -7.56 -1.78 -18.08
CA THR A 49 -7.84 -2.48 -16.81
C THR A 49 -6.55 -3.05 -16.23
N LEU A 50 -6.29 -2.76 -14.96
CA LEU A 50 -5.14 -3.27 -14.23
C LEU A 50 -5.46 -4.61 -13.58
N TYR A 51 -4.62 -5.60 -13.85
CA TYR A 51 -4.71 -6.95 -13.27
C TYR A 51 -3.48 -7.25 -12.44
N ASP A 52 -3.66 -7.94 -11.33
CA ASP A 52 -2.54 -8.53 -10.62
C ASP A 52 -2.00 -9.72 -11.42
N ALA A 53 -0.69 -9.89 -11.36
CA ALA A 53 0.00 -10.90 -12.13
C ALA A 53 1.24 -11.43 -11.41
N MET A 54 1.73 -12.56 -11.88
CA MET A 54 3.02 -13.12 -11.52
C MET A 54 3.87 -13.18 -12.78
N SER A 55 5.06 -12.59 -12.73
CA SER A 55 5.97 -12.56 -13.88
C SER A 55 7.30 -13.23 -13.54
N ASN A 56 7.79 -14.06 -14.47
CA ASN A 56 9.15 -14.55 -14.47
C ASN A 56 9.99 -13.75 -15.48
N LEU A 57 11.00 -13.06 -14.98
CA LEU A 57 12.00 -12.35 -15.77
C LEU A 57 13.25 -13.22 -15.81
N GLY A 58 13.66 -13.65 -16.99
CA GLY A 58 14.83 -14.52 -17.11
C GLY A 58 15.34 -14.64 -18.53
N SER A 59 16.51 -15.27 -18.65
CA SER A 59 17.19 -15.48 -19.91
C SER A 59 17.00 -16.93 -20.39
N ASN A 60 16.43 -17.10 -21.58
CA ASN A 60 16.44 -18.40 -22.22
C ASN A 60 17.65 -18.48 -23.19
N PRO A 61 18.49 -19.54 -23.08
CA PRO A 61 19.54 -19.77 -24.05
C PRO A 61 18.90 -20.07 -25.42
N SER A 62 19.10 -19.22 -26.39
CA SER A 62 18.71 -19.43 -27.79
C SER A 62 19.93 -19.37 -28.70
N VAL A 63 19.82 -20.02 -29.89
CA VAL A 63 20.86 -19.97 -30.92
C VAL A 63 20.94 -18.52 -31.43
N GLY A 64 21.94 -17.74 -30.93
CA GLY A 64 22.11 -16.34 -31.31
C GLY A 64 22.32 -15.37 -30.15
N GLY A 65 22.32 -15.85 -28.89
CA GLY A 65 22.53 -15.04 -27.68
C GLY A 65 21.44 -15.24 -26.63
N ALA A 66 21.71 -14.86 -25.40
CA ALA A 66 20.72 -14.91 -24.31
C ALA A 66 19.77 -13.73 -24.46
N VAL A 67 18.59 -13.95 -25.03
CA VAL A 67 17.52 -12.94 -25.03
C VAL A 67 16.74 -13.07 -23.73
N ARG A 68 16.56 -11.94 -23.03
CA ARG A 68 15.73 -11.90 -21.83
C ARG A 68 14.25 -11.86 -22.20
N HIS A 69 13.46 -12.63 -21.50
CA HIS A 69 12.01 -12.71 -21.70
C HIS A 69 11.28 -12.44 -20.36
N LEU A 70 10.11 -11.84 -20.48
CA LEU A 70 9.15 -11.72 -19.40
C LEU A 70 7.97 -12.64 -19.68
N GLU A 71 7.76 -13.64 -18.82
CA GLU A 71 6.61 -14.55 -18.86
C GLU A 71 5.62 -14.16 -17.76
N THR A 72 4.46 -13.61 -18.12
CA THR A 72 3.49 -13.04 -17.19
C THR A 72 2.21 -13.87 -17.14
N HIS A 73 1.89 -14.45 -15.96
CA HIS A 73 0.60 -15.06 -15.66
C HIS A 73 -0.33 -14.01 -15.04
N ILE A 74 -1.38 -13.62 -15.75
CA ILE A 74 -2.34 -12.60 -15.33
C ILE A 74 -3.47 -13.26 -14.56
N PHE A 75 -3.72 -12.86 -13.32
CA PHE A 75 -4.72 -13.48 -12.47
C PHE A 75 -6.14 -13.09 -12.91
N GLY A 76 -7.02 -14.10 -13.04
CA GLY A 76 -8.41 -13.86 -13.42
C GLY A 76 -8.65 -13.47 -14.88
N PHE A 77 -7.59 -13.38 -15.71
CA PHE A 77 -7.72 -13.06 -17.12
C PHE A 77 -7.85 -14.32 -17.98
N GLY A 78 -8.90 -14.40 -18.80
CA GLY A 78 -9.19 -15.57 -19.65
C GLY A 78 -9.06 -15.34 -21.15
N GLY A 79 -8.64 -14.14 -21.57
CA GLY A 79 -8.57 -13.74 -22.98
C GLY A 79 -7.25 -14.15 -23.67
N SER A 80 -7.17 -13.90 -24.99
CA SER A 80 -5.94 -14.02 -25.79
C SER A 80 -5.26 -12.67 -25.95
N LEU A 81 -3.96 -12.62 -25.70
CA LEU A 81 -3.15 -11.41 -25.83
C LEU A 81 -2.13 -11.47 -26.97
N TYR A 82 -2.06 -12.56 -27.73
CA TYR A 82 -1.08 -12.71 -28.80
C TYR A 82 -1.16 -11.58 -29.84
N GLY A 83 0.00 -11.02 -30.16
CA GLY A 83 0.14 -9.90 -31.09
C GLY A 83 -0.30 -8.53 -30.54
N ARG A 84 -0.74 -8.48 -29.29
CA ARG A 84 -1.15 -7.24 -28.61
C ARG A 84 0.00 -6.69 -27.77
N THR A 85 0.04 -5.38 -27.62
CA THR A 85 0.95 -4.73 -26.68
C THR A 85 0.45 -4.94 -25.25
N LEU A 86 1.34 -5.40 -24.38
CA LEU A 86 1.09 -5.57 -22.95
C LEU A 86 2.07 -4.71 -22.16
N ARG A 87 1.56 -4.00 -21.17
CA ARG A 87 2.36 -3.22 -20.24
C ARG A 87 2.35 -3.91 -18.89
N VAL A 88 3.53 -4.22 -18.36
CA VAL A 88 3.71 -4.93 -17.09
C VAL A 88 4.62 -4.12 -16.18
N GLU A 89 4.15 -3.80 -14.99
CA GLU A 89 4.92 -3.20 -13.92
C GLU A 89 5.43 -4.30 -12.97
N LEU A 90 6.74 -4.40 -12.78
CA LEU A 90 7.34 -5.26 -11.76
C LEU A 90 7.26 -4.56 -10.42
N VAL A 91 6.39 -5.04 -9.53
CA VAL A 91 6.11 -4.42 -8.23
C VAL A 91 7.10 -4.87 -7.17
N ARG A 92 7.31 -6.18 -7.03
CA ARG A 92 8.18 -6.76 -5.99
C ARG A 92 8.77 -8.08 -6.43
N LYS A 93 10.09 -8.24 -6.27
CA LYS A 93 10.75 -9.53 -6.46
C LYS A 93 10.37 -10.49 -5.34
N ILE A 94 9.89 -11.68 -5.73
CA ILE A 94 9.46 -12.73 -4.82
C ILE A 94 10.61 -13.68 -4.49
N ARG A 95 11.36 -14.08 -5.53
CA ARG A 95 12.50 -14.99 -5.42
C ARG A 95 13.37 -14.97 -6.68
N ASP A 96 14.54 -15.55 -6.56
CA ASP A 96 15.40 -15.84 -7.72
C ASP A 96 14.85 -17.00 -8.57
N GLU A 97 15.30 -17.09 -9.83
CA GLU A 97 15.06 -18.26 -10.66
C GLU A 97 15.73 -19.49 -10.04
N ARG A 98 15.07 -20.64 -10.19
CA ARG A 98 15.64 -21.91 -9.80
C ARG A 98 15.23 -23.03 -10.78
N ARG A 99 16.07 -24.05 -10.90
CA ARG A 99 15.77 -25.24 -11.66
C ARG A 99 14.99 -26.23 -10.80
N PHE A 100 14.09 -27.01 -11.44
CA PHE A 100 13.29 -28.04 -10.82
C PHE A 100 13.62 -29.37 -11.44
N ALA A 101 13.67 -30.44 -10.64
CA ALA A 101 13.96 -31.78 -11.11
C ALA A 101 12.78 -32.37 -11.87
N THR A 102 11.55 -31.99 -11.50
CA THR A 102 10.31 -32.51 -12.11
C THR A 102 9.32 -31.38 -12.44
N ILE A 103 8.44 -31.64 -13.40
CA ILE A 103 7.32 -30.76 -13.76
C ILE A 103 6.37 -30.59 -12.57
N GLY A 104 6.18 -31.61 -11.74
CA GLY A 104 5.37 -31.56 -10.54
C GLY A 104 5.90 -30.58 -9.51
N GLU A 105 7.21 -30.53 -9.26
CA GLU A 105 7.87 -29.58 -8.38
C GLU A 105 7.72 -28.15 -8.90
N LEU A 106 7.89 -27.93 -10.20
CA LEU A 106 7.68 -26.64 -10.84
C LEU A 106 6.24 -26.16 -10.63
N ARG A 107 5.25 -27.01 -10.92
CA ARG A 107 3.83 -26.69 -10.74
C ARG A 107 3.50 -26.33 -9.29
N ALA A 108 4.00 -27.12 -8.33
CA ALA A 108 3.79 -26.89 -6.91
C ALA A 108 4.44 -25.57 -6.45
N GLN A 109 5.59 -25.20 -7.01
CA GLN A 109 6.23 -23.92 -6.69
C GLN A 109 5.47 -22.74 -7.29
N ILE A 110 5.02 -22.82 -8.54
CA ILE A 110 4.20 -21.77 -9.17
C ILE A 110 2.92 -21.53 -8.38
N ALA A 111 2.28 -22.60 -7.88
CA ALA A 111 1.09 -22.50 -7.04
C ALA A 111 1.40 -21.76 -5.73
N ARG A 112 2.51 -22.10 -5.04
CA ARG A 112 2.95 -21.39 -3.82
C ARG A 112 3.30 -19.92 -4.08
N ASP A 113 3.99 -19.64 -5.19
CA ASP A 113 4.33 -18.26 -5.56
C ASP A 113 3.06 -17.43 -5.80
N LYS A 114 2.05 -18.00 -6.48
CA LYS A 114 0.75 -17.38 -6.70
C LYS A 114 0.03 -17.12 -5.37
N GLU A 115 -0.02 -18.10 -4.48
CA GLU A 115 -0.64 -18.01 -3.17
C GLU A 115 0.03 -16.91 -2.32
N TYR A 116 1.36 -16.91 -2.29
CA TYR A 116 2.14 -15.86 -1.64
C TYR A 116 1.89 -14.45 -2.23
N ILE A 117 1.75 -14.33 -3.56
CA ILE A 117 1.41 -13.04 -4.20
C ILE A 117 0.00 -12.59 -3.82
N LEU A 118 -0.97 -13.50 -3.74
CA LEU A 118 -2.33 -13.19 -3.31
C LEU A 118 -2.34 -12.74 -1.83
N GLU A 119 -1.59 -13.41 -0.97
CA GLU A 119 -1.38 -12.97 0.42
C GLU A 119 -0.67 -11.62 0.50
N LEU A 120 0.36 -11.38 -0.34
CA LEU A 120 1.02 -10.08 -0.45
C LEU A 120 0.07 -9.00 -0.93
N LYS A 121 -0.81 -9.30 -1.88
CA LYS A 121 -1.83 -8.37 -2.37
C LYS A 121 -2.80 -7.98 -1.26
N ASP A 122 -3.27 -8.97 -0.51
CA ASP A 122 -4.16 -8.75 0.63
C ASP A 122 -3.44 -7.99 1.76
N ASN A 123 -2.11 -8.21 1.91
CA ASN A 123 -1.25 -7.49 2.84
C ASN A 123 -0.67 -6.17 2.30
N THR A 124 -0.54 -6.02 0.98
CA THR A 124 -0.08 -4.77 0.35
C THR A 124 -1.31 -4.02 -0.12
N MET A 125 -2.08 -3.48 0.80
CA MET A 125 -3.04 -2.45 0.48
C MET A 125 -2.25 -1.32 -0.21
N TYR A 126 -2.55 -1.09 -1.48
CA TYR A 126 -1.91 -0.02 -2.26
C TYR A 126 -2.06 1.31 -1.52
N LEU A 127 -0.94 2.01 -1.30
CA LEU A 127 -0.97 3.32 -0.67
C LEU A 127 -1.45 4.35 -1.70
N ASP A 128 -2.75 4.59 -1.73
CA ASP A 128 -3.31 5.71 -2.47
C ASP A 128 -3.15 6.99 -1.63
N LEU A 129 -2.06 7.70 -1.87
CA LEU A 129 -1.75 8.94 -1.14
C LEU A 129 -2.71 10.10 -1.49
N THR A 130 -3.58 9.92 -2.48
CA THR A 130 -4.65 10.89 -2.78
C THR A 130 -5.88 10.67 -1.90
N MET A 131 -5.99 9.51 -1.25
CA MET A 131 -7.06 9.21 -0.31
C MET A 131 -6.97 10.12 0.92
N PRO A 132 -7.99 10.94 1.17
CA PRO A 132 -7.94 11.92 2.26
C PRO A 132 -8.08 11.28 3.65
N TYR A 133 -8.78 10.15 3.77
CA TYR A 133 -8.97 9.39 5.01
C TYR A 133 -9.52 7.99 4.72
N LYS A 134 -9.50 7.12 5.72
CA LYS A 134 -10.28 5.86 5.74
C LYS A 134 -10.73 5.56 7.18
N VAL A 135 -12.03 5.56 7.40
CA VAL A 135 -12.69 5.31 8.69
C VAL A 135 -13.86 4.33 8.49
N ALA A 136 -14.41 3.78 9.57
CA ALA A 136 -15.49 2.81 9.51
C ALA A 136 -16.78 3.38 8.89
N ASP A 137 -17.24 4.53 9.40
CA ASP A 137 -18.52 5.13 9.02
C ASP A 137 -18.50 6.65 9.23
N MET A 138 -18.59 7.41 8.15
CA MET A 138 -18.63 8.87 8.19
C MET A 138 -19.93 9.44 8.77
N SER A 139 -21.01 8.66 8.84
CA SER A 139 -22.28 9.13 9.44
C SER A 139 -22.16 9.39 10.95
N LEU A 140 -21.10 8.86 11.58
CA LEU A 140 -20.80 9.07 13.00
C LEU A 140 -20.13 10.42 13.30
N ALA A 141 -19.78 11.20 12.29
CA ALA A 141 -18.99 12.42 12.44
C ALA A 141 -19.68 13.49 13.34
N GLU A 142 -20.99 13.66 13.19
CA GLU A 142 -21.74 14.63 14.01
C GLU A 142 -21.77 14.23 15.49
N TRP A 143 -21.95 12.94 15.77
CA TRP A 143 -21.85 12.45 17.14
C TRP A 143 -20.44 12.64 17.70
N GLY A 144 -19.41 12.24 16.94
CA GLY A 144 -18.01 12.44 17.34
C GLY A 144 -17.67 13.89 17.63
N ARG A 145 -18.21 14.84 16.85
CA ARG A 145 -18.00 16.28 17.09
C ARG A 145 -18.52 16.71 18.45
N LYS A 146 -19.74 16.30 18.84
CA LYS A 146 -20.33 16.60 20.14
C LYS A 146 -19.51 16.04 21.31
N GLU A 147 -19.01 14.81 21.15
CA GLU A 147 -18.15 14.18 22.17
C GLU A 147 -16.79 14.89 22.29
N ILE A 148 -16.20 15.35 21.18
CA ILE A 148 -14.95 16.15 21.20
C ILE A 148 -15.16 17.46 21.92
N GLU A 149 -16.28 18.16 21.69
CA GLU A 149 -16.61 19.42 22.39
C GLU A 149 -16.73 19.22 23.92
N ILE A 150 -17.27 18.10 24.36
CA ILE A 150 -17.29 17.73 25.79
C ILE A 150 -15.87 17.51 26.31
N ALA A 151 -15.06 16.72 25.58
CA ALA A 151 -13.70 16.40 25.99
C ALA A 151 -12.79 17.65 26.07
N GLU A 152 -13.01 18.67 25.24
CA GLU A 152 -12.29 19.93 25.32
C GLU A 152 -12.44 20.60 26.69
N HIS A 153 -13.61 20.49 27.32
CA HIS A 153 -13.85 21.01 28.69
C HIS A 153 -13.10 20.21 29.75
N GLU A 154 -12.86 18.93 29.49
CA GLU A 154 -12.13 18.05 30.39
C GLU A 154 -10.61 18.11 30.24
N MET A 155 -10.13 18.82 29.20
CA MET A 155 -8.71 18.96 28.85
C MET A 155 -8.21 20.42 28.93
N PRO A 156 -8.38 21.12 30.06
CA PRO A 156 -8.12 22.55 30.17
C PRO A 156 -6.65 22.93 29.90
N GLY A 157 -5.70 22.03 30.20
CA GLY A 157 -4.28 22.23 29.92
C GLY A 157 -3.99 22.29 28.42
N LEU A 158 -4.52 21.35 27.65
CA LEU A 158 -4.36 21.30 26.21
C LEU A 158 -5.06 22.48 25.52
N MET A 159 -6.26 22.83 25.99
CA MET A 159 -7.00 23.99 25.49
C MET A 159 -6.30 25.32 25.84
N ALA A 160 -5.57 25.41 26.94
CA ALA A 160 -4.73 26.57 27.26
C ALA A 160 -3.54 26.68 26.29
N VAL A 161 -2.90 25.54 25.92
CA VAL A 161 -1.84 25.51 24.90
C VAL A 161 -2.39 25.97 23.56
N ARG A 162 -3.55 25.45 23.12
CA ARG A 162 -4.23 25.83 21.87
C ARG A 162 -4.50 27.34 21.82
N ARG A 163 -5.08 27.89 22.88
CA ARG A 163 -5.35 29.35 22.97
C ARG A 163 -4.09 30.21 22.95
N LYS A 164 -3.04 29.78 23.65
CA LYS A 164 -1.81 30.57 23.80
C LYS A 164 -0.95 30.55 22.54
N TYR A 165 -0.80 29.41 21.92
CA TYR A 165 0.16 29.18 20.83
C TYR A 165 -0.48 29.03 19.44
N GLY A 166 -1.79 28.74 19.33
CA GLY A 166 -2.51 28.65 18.06
C GLY A 166 -2.31 29.86 17.15
N PRO A 167 -2.45 31.10 17.66
CA PRO A 167 -2.21 32.31 16.84
C PRO A 167 -0.78 32.43 16.32
N GLN A 168 0.19 31.80 16.97
CA GLN A 168 1.62 31.87 16.63
C GLN A 168 2.02 30.78 15.63
N LYS A 169 1.21 29.74 15.47
CA LYS A 169 1.44 28.57 14.61
C LYS A 169 2.87 28.01 14.70
N PRO A 170 3.36 27.65 15.89
CA PRO A 170 4.75 27.24 16.08
C PRO A 170 5.11 25.94 15.34
N LEU A 171 4.13 25.18 14.82
CA LEU A 171 4.29 23.98 14.04
C LEU A 171 3.99 24.18 12.54
N GLU A 172 3.96 25.43 12.07
CA GLU A 172 3.69 25.71 10.65
C GLU A 172 4.71 25.01 9.75
N GLY A 173 4.20 24.22 8.80
CA GLY A 173 5.01 23.44 7.87
C GLY A 173 5.66 22.17 8.44
N VAL A 174 5.39 21.85 9.71
CA VAL A 174 5.87 20.61 10.33
C VAL A 174 4.89 19.47 10.06
N ARG A 175 5.40 18.38 9.48
CA ARG A 175 4.63 17.14 9.26
C ARG A 175 4.68 16.27 10.51
N VAL A 176 3.52 16.05 11.10
CA VAL A 176 3.35 15.23 12.31
C VAL A 176 2.56 13.97 11.98
N MET A 177 3.14 12.81 12.22
CA MET A 177 2.45 11.53 12.18
C MET A 177 2.13 11.07 13.58
N GLY A 178 0.87 10.66 13.82
CA GLY A 178 0.47 10.05 15.07
C GLY A 178 0.09 8.58 14.91
N SER A 179 0.61 7.75 15.80
CA SER A 179 0.23 6.35 16.03
C SER A 179 -0.16 6.21 17.49
N LEU A 180 -1.36 6.66 17.80
CA LEU A 180 -1.91 6.68 19.16
C LEU A 180 -3.38 6.27 19.11
N HIS A 181 -3.90 5.69 20.17
CA HIS A 181 -5.31 5.30 20.28
C HIS A 181 -6.24 6.38 19.74
N MET A 182 -7.00 6.09 18.68
CA MET A 182 -7.88 7.08 18.05
C MET A 182 -9.16 7.26 18.88
N THR A 183 -9.02 7.97 19.99
CA THR A 183 -10.11 8.26 20.95
C THR A 183 -10.55 9.72 20.84
N ILE A 184 -11.63 10.07 21.54
CA ILE A 184 -12.13 11.45 21.62
C ILE A 184 -11.05 12.40 22.18
N GLN A 185 -10.32 11.98 23.21
CA GLN A 185 -9.24 12.81 23.79
C GLN A 185 -8.09 13.01 22.79
N THR A 186 -7.77 11.97 22.03
CA THR A 186 -6.77 12.04 20.95
C THR A 186 -7.25 12.97 19.84
N ALA A 187 -8.54 13.01 19.55
CA ALA A 187 -9.10 13.96 18.59
C ALA A 187 -8.85 15.40 19.01
N VAL A 188 -9.02 15.75 20.30
CA VAL A 188 -8.67 17.08 20.84
C VAL A 188 -7.18 17.39 20.66
N LEU A 189 -6.29 16.39 20.84
CA LEU A 189 -4.86 16.54 20.59
C LEU A 189 -4.58 16.81 19.10
N ILE A 190 -5.17 16.03 18.20
CA ILE A 190 -5.02 16.19 16.75
C ILE A 190 -5.41 17.60 16.32
N GLU A 191 -6.58 18.06 16.72
CA GLU A 191 -7.05 19.41 16.39
C GLU A 191 -6.17 20.51 17.01
N THR A 192 -5.60 20.24 18.18
CA THR A 192 -4.63 21.16 18.77
C THR A 192 -3.37 21.25 17.93
N LEU A 193 -2.83 20.14 17.46
CA LEU A 193 -1.65 20.13 16.56
C LEU A 193 -1.92 20.86 15.25
N VAL A 194 -3.11 20.67 14.67
CA VAL A 194 -3.55 21.38 13.45
C VAL A 194 -3.67 22.88 13.71
N GLU A 195 -4.28 23.29 14.82
CA GLU A 195 -4.40 24.70 15.21
C GLU A 195 -3.03 25.37 15.44
N LEU A 196 -2.05 24.58 15.93
CA LEU A 196 -0.65 25.01 16.04
C LEU A 196 0.09 25.08 14.69
N GLY A 197 -0.55 24.73 13.57
CA GLY A 197 -0.04 24.84 12.21
C GLY A 197 0.57 23.58 11.62
N ALA A 198 0.49 22.44 12.32
CA ALA A 198 1.04 21.17 11.81
C ALA A 198 0.22 20.58 10.64
N ASP A 199 0.92 19.94 9.70
CA ASP A 199 0.34 19.01 8.74
C ASP A 199 0.28 17.62 9.41
N VAL A 200 -0.93 17.18 9.77
CA VAL A 200 -1.14 16.00 10.63
C VAL A 200 -1.71 14.84 9.82
N ARG A 201 -1.17 13.64 10.03
CA ARG A 201 -1.74 12.37 9.58
C ARG A 201 -1.78 11.40 10.75
N TRP A 202 -2.85 10.62 10.88
CA TRP A 202 -3.07 9.80 12.06
C TRP A 202 -3.51 8.37 11.76
N CYS A 203 -3.02 7.42 12.56
CA CYS A 203 -3.54 6.05 12.65
C CYS A 203 -3.67 5.63 14.12
N SER A 204 -4.32 4.50 14.39
CA SER A 204 -4.36 3.95 15.74
C SER A 204 -3.13 3.09 16.02
N CYS A 205 -2.64 3.04 17.25
CA CYS A 205 -1.58 2.14 17.70
C CYS A 205 -2.12 0.74 18.10
N ASN A 206 -3.44 0.51 17.99
CA ASN A 206 -4.07 -0.76 18.36
C ASN A 206 -5.35 -0.99 17.56
N ILE A 207 -5.53 -2.21 17.04
CA ILE A 207 -6.64 -2.62 16.16
C ILE A 207 -8.03 -2.55 16.81
N PHE A 208 -8.13 -2.47 18.14
CA PHE A 208 -9.41 -2.45 18.86
C PHE A 208 -9.72 -1.15 19.59
N SER A 209 -8.76 -0.22 19.65
CA SER A 209 -8.87 0.97 20.50
C SER A 209 -9.49 2.19 19.83
N THR A 210 -9.75 2.14 18.54
CA THR A 210 -10.39 3.23 17.81
C THR A 210 -11.84 3.42 18.28
N GLN A 211 -12.22 4.67 18.55
CA GLN A 211 -13.59 5.12 18.67
C GLN A 211 -14.03 5.66 17.30
N ASP A 212 -14.84 4.92 16.56
CA ASP A 212 -15.16 5.20 15.16
C ASP A 212 -15.78 6.59 14.94
N HIS A 213 -16.57 7.07 15.90
CA HIS A 213 -17.13 8.41 15.88
C HIS A 213 -16.06 9.52 16.03
N ALA A 214 -14.98 9.26 16.81
CA ALA A 214 -13.85 10.17 16.90
C ALA A 214 -13.08 10.25 15.58
N ALA A 215 -12.79 9.09 14.97
CA ALA A 215 -12.13 9.02 13.67
C ALA A 215 -12.94 9.72 12.58
N ALA A 216 -14.27 9.48 12.54
CA ALA A 216 -15.17 10.12 11.60
C ALA A 216 -15.20 11.66 11.76
N ALA A 217 -15.22 12.17 12.99
CA ALA A 217 -15.23 13.61 13.25
C ALA A 217 -13.94 14.28 12.77
N ILE A 218 -12.78 13.66 13.00
CA ILE A 218 -11.48 14.17 12.55
C ILE A 218 -11.36 14.11 11.03
N ALA A 219 -11.84 13.02 10.40
CA ALA A 219 -11.92 12.92 8.94
C ALA A 219 -12.80 14.02 8.33
N ALA A 220 -13.97 14.28 8.93
CA ALA A 220 -14.88 15.36 8.51
C ALA A 220 -14.27 16.77 8.69
N ALA A 221 -13.37 16.94 9.65
CA ALA A 221 -12.60 18.17 9.83
C ALA A 221 -11.47 18.34 8.79
N GLY A 222 -11.30 17.38 7.87
CA GLY A 222 -10.31 17.44 6.80
C GLY A 222 -8.91 16.95 7.19
N VAL A 223 -8.75 16.32 8.35
CA VAL A 223 -7.48 15.75 8.78
C VAL A 223 -7.38 14.29 8.28
N PRO A 224 -6.29 13.93 7.58
CA PRO A 224 -6.05 12.56 7.15
C PRO A 224 -5.93 11.60 8.33
N VAL A 225 -6.96 10.76 8.51
CA VAL A 225 -7.01 9.72 9.54
C VAL A 225 -7.34 8.37 8.91
N PHE A 226 -6.58 7.37 9.30
CA PHE A 226 -6.69 5.98 8.82
C PHE A 226 -6.81 5.08 10.05
N ALA A 227 -8.05 4.89 10.51
CA ALA A 227 -8.31 4.11 11.72
C ALA A 227 -9.79 3.69 11.80
N TRP A 228 -10.05 2.45 12.22
CA TRP A 228 -11.37 1.96 12.62
C TRP A 228 -11.24 0.83 13.65
N LYS A 229 -12.28 0.59 14.40
CA LYS A 229 -12.28 -0.49 15.39
C LYS A 229 -12.41 -1.84 14.70
N GLY A 230 -11.52 -2.77 15.04
CA GLY A 230 -11.54 -4.12 14.48
C GLY A 230 -10.78 -4.25 13.17
N GLU A 231 -9.78 -3.39 12.94
CA GLU A 231 -8.82 -3.59 11.85
C GLU A 231 -8.22 -5.00 11.90
N THR A 232 -8.08 -5.62 10.75
CA THR A 232 -7.20 -6.78 10.61
C THR A 232 -5.74 -6.34 10.71
N LEU A 233 -4.83 -7.26 11.00
CA LEU A 233 -3.41 -6.93 11.08
C LEU A 233 -2.84 -6.32 9.77
N PRO A 234 -3.20 -6.80 8.56
CA PRO A 234 -2.84 -6.14 7.31
C PRO A 234 -3.38 -4.71 7.18
N GLU A 235 -4.63 -4.48 7.58
CA GLU A 235 -5.23 -3.14 7.56
C GLU A 235 -4.53 -2.19 8.52
N TYR A 236 -4.18 -2.64 9.72
CA TYR A 236 -3.39 -1.89 10.70
C TYR A 236 -2.05 -1.41 10.10
N TRP A 237 -1.31 -2.30 9.45
CA TRP A 237 -0.05 -1.94 8.81
C TRP A 237 -0.23 -1.01 7.62
N TRP A 238 -1.32 -1.17 6.88
CA TRP A 238 -1.68 -0.23 5.83
C TRP A 238 -2.03 1.16 6.38
N CYS A 239 -2.83 1.25 7.44
CA CYS A 239 -3.15 2.49 8.12
C CYS A 239 -1.88 3.21 8.60
N THR A 240 -0.96 2.45 9.20
CA THR A 240 0.35 2.95 9.63
C THR A 240 1.16 3.51 8.46
N ALA A 241 1.25 2.76 7.36
CA ALA A 241 1.97 3.19 6.17
C ALA A 241 1.35 4.42 5.51
N MET A 242 0.01 4.52 5.47
CA MET A 242 -0.71 5.70 5.00
C MET A 242 -0.45 6.94 5.86
N ALA A 243 -0.41 6.78 7.19
CA ALA A 243 -0.11 7.88 8.11
C ALA A 243 1.36 8.33 8.02
N LEU A 244 2.30 7.41 7.78
CA LEU A 244 3.73 7.71 7.57
C LEU A 244 4.03 8.40 6.23
N SER A 245 3.12 8.29 5.25
CA SER A 245 3.37 8.73 3.87
C SER A 245 2.67 10.06 3.59
N PHE A 246 3.44 11.13 3.44
CA PHE A 246 2.94 12.45 3.08
C PHE A 246 3.04 12.70 1.57
N PRO A 247 2.22 13.60 0.99
CA PRO A 247 2.27 13.93 -0.43
C PRO A 247 3.67 14.35 -0.89
N GLY A 248 3.99 13.98 -2.14
CA GLY A 248 5.31 14.26 -2.74
C GLY A 248 6.43 13.35 -2.24
N GLY A 249 6.10 12.15 -1.71
CA GLY A 249 7.09 11.17 -1.27
C GLY A 249 7.82 11.57 0.01
N LYS A 250 7.23 12.46 0.80
CA LYS A 250 7.80 12.93 2.07
C LYS A 250 7.35 12.04 3.23
N GLY A 251 8.21 11.91 4.25
CA GLY A 251 7.85 11.32 5.54
C GLY A 251 7.53 12.39 6.59
N PRO A 252 7.12 11.96 7.82
CA PRO A 252 6.93 12.85 8.94
C PRO A 252 8.26 13.46 9.41
N GLN A 253 8.20 14.60 10.08
CA GLN A 253 9.33 15.22 10.78
C GLN A 253 9.24 14.97 12.29
N LEU A 254 8.02 14.79 12.79
CA LEU A 254 7.74 14.40 14.16
C LEU A 254 6.78 13.21 14.18
N ILE A 255 6.98 12.31 15.13
CA ILE A 255 6.14 11.15 15.37
C ILE A 255 5.66 11.19 16.81
N VAL A 256 4.34 10.98 17.00
CA VAL A 256 3.71 10.74 18.29
C VAL A 256 3.28 9.28 18.32
N ASP A 257 3.96 8.45 19.07
CA ASP A 257 3.73 7.01 19.12
C ASP A 257 3.61 6.50 20.56
N ASP A 258 2.64 5.60 20.80
CA ASP A 258 2.41 4.97 22.10
C ASP A 258 2.58 3.43 22.03
N GLY A 259 2.86 2.89 20.88
CA GLY A 259 2.88 1.44 20.65
C GLY A 259 4.26 0.81 20.52
N LEU A 260 5.35 1.58 20.49
CA LEU A 260 6.70 1.11 20.14
C LEU A 260 6.80 0.39 18.77
N SER A 261 5.70 0.31 18.04
CA SER A 261 5.61 -0.43 16.77
C SER A 261 6.45 0.20 15.68
N LEU A 262 6.65 1.52 15.72
CA LEU A 262 7.36 2.28 14.68
C LEU A 262 8.89 2.23 14.83
N ILE A 263 9.42 1.71 15.92
CA ILE A 263 10.88 1.57 16.12
C ILE A 263 11.47 0.46 15.24
N HIS A 264 10.62 -0.42 14.72
CA HIS A 264 11.03 -1.61 13.95
C HIS A 264 10.70 -1.54 12.45
N ILE A 265 10.28 -0.39 11.94
CA ILE A 265 9.94 -0.17 10.53
C ILE A 265 11.12 0.44 9.74
#